data_fd83298e4e16bc0cdbea32e25e9687ec
#
_entry.id   fd83298e4e16bc0cdbea32e25e9687ec
#
_cell.length_a   1.000
_cell.length_b   1.000
_cell.length_c   1.000
_cell.angle_alpha   90.00
_cell.angle_beta   90.00
_cell.angle_gamma   90.00
#
_symmetry.space_group_name_H-M   'P 1'
#
loop_
_entity.id
_entity.type
_entity.pdbx_description
1 polymer ?
#
loop_
_entity_poly.entity_id
_entity_poly.type
_entity_poly.pdbx_seq_one_letter_code
_entity_poly.pdbx_strand_id
1 'polypeptide(L)'
;MGQLIAISLASNILKRMRYVPTIFLLTTLALAQSAGNAASAQVITEKDSPAQGIPIDQENSHKAHAIVDQAIQALGGEAYMNVHDLSQEGRSYSFHRGEPNSLGTLFWRFRKFPDKDRIELTKKRDVIEIYNGDKGYEVTYKGVRELEKKDELDPIIRRRHFSLDLVLRRWLNEPGVALFYEGQTVAAQKQTDQVTLMNSKNEAVTLYLDAFTHLPVKKSFSWRDPTDKQRNVEEEIFDNYRLVQGVMTPFDTTRVYNGDMAAQFFVTSATYNRGLSDNLFDPKQAAPSGKKH
;
A
#
# COMPACT_ATOMS: atom_id res chain seq x y z
N MET A 1 20.20 10.16 33.30
CA MET A 1 19.88 11.04 32.16
C MET A 1 19.78 10.17 30.94
N GLY A 2 18.61 9.62 30.67
CA GLY A 2 18.31 8.79 29.50
C GLY A 2 17.60 9.61 28.46
N GLN A 3 18.20 9.76 27.30
CA GLN A 3 17.58 10.40 26.15
C GLN A 3 16.36 9.61 25.71
N LEU A 4 15.19 10.19 25.88
CA LEU A 4 13.95 9.75 25.23
C LEU A 4 14.06 10.12 23.75
N ILE A 5 14.42 9.15 22.92
CA ILE A 5 14.29 9.26 21.47
C ILE A 5 12.81 9.08 21.18
N ALA A 6 12.11 10.19 21.00
CA ALA A 6 10.77 10.19 20.43
C ALA A 6 10.88 9.65 19.00
N ILE A 7 10.23 8.53 18.73
CA ILE A 7 10.18 7.90 17.41
C ILE A 7 9.14 8.65 16.58
N SER A 8 9.48 9.86 16.14
CA SER A 8 8.91 10.45 14.93
C SER A 8 9.60 9.81 13.73
N LEU A 9 9.17 8.61 13.38
CA LEU A 9 9.87 7.71 12.47
C LEU A 9 9.51 7.93 11.01
N ALA A 10 9.08 9.11 10.63
CA ALA A 10 8.68 9.36 9.25
C ALA A 10 9.42 10.49 8.52
N SER A 11 10.17 11.36 9.17
CA SER A 11 10.49 12.61 8.47
C SER A 11 11.95 13.07 8.37
N ASN A 12 12.93 12.41 8.93
CA ASN A 12 14.28 12.97 8.97
C ASN A 12 15.39 12.27 8.16
N ILE A 13 15.07 11.53 7.09
CA ILE A 13 16.10 10.80 6.30
C ILE A 13 16.36 11.38 4.91
N LEU A 14 15.97 12.62 4.61
CA LEU A 14 16.12 13.18 3.26
C LEU A 14 17.00 14.42 3.19
N LYS A 15 18.16 14.45 3.86
CA LYS A 15 19.18 15.46 3.54
C LYS A 15 20.57 14.84 3.44
N ARG A 16 21.09 14.80 2.20
CA ARG A 16 22.46 14.59 1.70
C ARG A 16 22.76 13.24 1.07
N MET A 17 22.64 13.18 -0.25
CA MET A 17 23.54 12.37 -1.09
C MET A 17 24.00 13.19 -2.31
N ARG A 18 25.33 13.32 -2.45
CA ARG A 18 26.03 13.96 -3.56
C ARG A 18 26.23 12.94 -4.70
N TYR A 19 26.09 13.45 -5.92
CA TYR A 19 26.24 12.77 -7.20
C TYR A 19 27.59 12.09 -7.42
N VAL A 20 27.56 10.93 -8.10
CA VAL A 20 28.65 10.36 -8.92
C VAL A 20 28.07 10.06 -10.30
N PRO A 21 28.62 10.62 -11.39
CA PRO A 21 28.13 10.35 -12.75
C PRO A 21 28.81 9.10 -13.32
N THR A 22 28.04 8.15 -13.79
CA THR A 22 28.55 7.00 -14.57
C THR A 22 28.33 7.28 -16.06
N ILE A 23 29.43 7.28 -16.79
CA ILE A 23 29.54 7.48 -18.24
C ILE A 23 29.07 6.22 -18.96
N PHE A 24 28.09 6.37 -19.87
CA PHE A 24 27.67 5.31 -20.79
C PHE A 24 28.36 5.48 -22.16
N LEU A 25 29.04 4.42 -22.55
CA LEU A 25 29.75 4.29 -23.86
C LEU A 25 28.74 3.85 -24.92
N LEU A 26 28.57 4.63 -25.99
CA LEU A 26 27.80 4.28 -27.18
C LEU A 26 28.65 3.35 -28.09
N THR A 27 28.10 2.21 -28.46
CA THR A 27 28.61 1.41 -29.62
C THR A 27 27.53 1.39 -30.71
N THR A 28 27.88 1.97 -31.83
CA THR A 28 27.14 1.93 -33.11
C THR A 28 27.37 0.57 -33.80
N LEU A 29 26.33 -0.03 -34.37
CA LEU A 29 26.45 -1.12 -35.31
C LEU A 29 25.60 -0.89 -36.56
N ALA A 30 26.21 -1.18 -37.71
CA ALA A 30 25.84 -0.78 -39.04
C ALA A 30 24.72 -1.60 -39.68
N LEU A 31 24.05 -0.94 -40.66
CA LEU A 31 23.09 -1.48 -41.61
C LEU A 31 23.71 -2.52 -42.55
N ALA A 32 22.93 -3.57 -42.86
CA ALA A 32 23.08 -4.33 -44.11
C ALA A 32 21.68 -4.42 -44.78
N GLN A 33 21.60 -3.81 -45.97
CA GLN A 33 20.49 -3.99 -46.91
C GLN A 33 20.69 -5.26 -47.73
N SER A 34 19.66 -6.04 -47.94
CA SER A 34 19.55 -6.97 -49.05
C SER A 34 18.20 -6.86 -49.74
N ALA A 35 18.27 -6.52 -51.00
CA ALA A 35 17.16 -6.46 -51.96
C ALA A 35 16.85 -7.86 -52.54
N GLY A 36 15.60 -8.11 -52.87
CA GLY A 36 15.26 -9.06 -53.96
C GLY A 36 14.14 -10.05 -53.60
N ASN A 37 12.99 -9.88 -54.07
CA ASN A 37 12.26 -10.55 -55.16
C ASN A 37 10.73 -10.45 -54.95
N ALA A 38 10.10 -9.87 -55.96
CA ALA A 38 8.66 -9.88 -56.16
C ALA A 38 8.21 -11.30 -56.60
N ALA A 39 7.26 -11.85 -55.86
CA ALA A 39 6.45 -13.00 -56.32
C ALA A 39 4.98 -12.60 -56.16
N SER A 40 4.26 -12.62 -57.28
CA SER A 40 2.82 -12.45 -57.39
C SER A 40 2.08 -13.45 -56.49
N ALA A 41 1.33 -12.95 -55.50
CA ALA A 41 0.39 -13.77 -54.76
C ALA A 41 -1.03 -13.49 -55.23
N GLN A 42 -1.72 -14.53 -55.62
CA GLN A 42 -3.13 -14.55 -56.03
C GLN A 42 -4.02 -14.08 -54.86
N VAL A 43 -4.95 -13.21 -55.20
CA VAL A 43 -6.05 -12.80 -54.33
C VAL A 43 -7.00 -13.97 -54.14
N ILE A 44 -6.96 -14.62 -53.02
CA ILE A 44 -8.02 -15.51 -52.54
C ILE A 44 -8.99 -14.62 -51.76
N THR A 45 -10.14 -14.36 -52.33
CA THR A 45 -11.25 -13.68 -51.66
C THR A 45 -11.95 -14.69 -50.77
N GLU A 46 -11.46 -14.84 -49.54
CA GLU A 46 -12.16 -15.55 -48.50
C GLU A 46 -13.07 -14.58 -47.77
N LYS A 47 -14.36 -14.79 -47.91
CA LYS A 47 -15.41 -13.97 -47.28
C LYS A 47 -15.63 -14.54 -45.89
N ASP A 48 -14.68 -14.26 -45.01
CA ASP A 48 -14.84 -14.51 -43.58
C ASP A 48 -15.50 -13.31 -42.92
N SER A 49 -16.70 -13.53 -42.40
CA SER A 49 -17.29 -12.64 -41.42
C SER A 49 -16.35 -12.57 -40.24
N PRO A 50 -15.91 -11.35 -39.81
CA PRO A 50 -15.11 -11.26 -38.61
C PRO A 50 -15.99 -11.71 -37.44
N ALA A 51 -15.64 -12.82 -36.81
CA ALA A 51 -16.04 -13.04 -35.43
C ALA A 51 -15.63 -11.79 -34.69
N GLN A 52 -16.59 -11.06 -34.14
CA GLN A 52 -16.32 -9.89 -33.32
C GLN A 52 -15.61 -10.38 -32.07
N GLY A 53 -14.30 -10.56 -32.16
CA GLY A 53 -13.43 -10.77 -31.00
C GLY A 53 -13.53 -9.58 -30.09
N ILE A 54 -13.70 -9.79 -28.81
CA ILE A 54 -13.62 -8.74 -27.79
C ILE A 54 -12.25 -8.06 -27.98
N PRO A 55 -12.17 -6.73 -28.07
CA PRO A 55 -10.88 -6.03 -28.17
C PRO A 55 -9.95 -6.48 -27.05
N ILE A 56 -8.67 -6.69 -27.37
CA ILE A 56 -7.64 -7.20 -26.43
C ILE A 56 -7.64 -6.40 -25.12
N ASP A 57 -7.84 -5.09 -25.18
CA ASP A 57 -7.91 -4.23 -24.00
C ASP A 57 -9.11 -4.55 -23.10
N GLN A 58 -10.26 -4.91 -23.70
CA GLN A 58 -11.45 -5.31 -22.94
C GLN A 58 -11.24 -6.69 -22.30
N GLU A 59 -10.64 -7.64 -23.00
CA GLU A 59 -10.33 -8.96 -22.47
C GLU A 59 -9.37 -8.87 -21.29
N ASN A 60 -8.31 -8.06 -21.42
CA ASN A 60 -7.35 -7.79 -20.33
C ASN A 60 -8.06 -7.21 -19.11
N SER A 61 -8.89 -6.18 -19.31
CA SER A 61 -9.64 -5.55 -18.22
C SER A 61 -10.61 -6.52 -17.55
N HIS A 62 -11.35 -7.34 -18.31
CA HIS A 62 -12.21 -8.38 -17.75
C HIS A 62 -11.45 -9.38 -16.90
N LYS A 63 -10.28 -9.82 -17.38
CA LYS A 63 -9.41 -10.72 -16.63
C LYS A 63 -8.92 -10.09 -15.34
N ALA A 64 -8.49 -8.82 -15.38
CA ALA A 64 -8.05 -8.07 -14.20
C ALA A 64 -9.16 -7.96 -13.16
N HIS A 65 -10.39 -7.64 -13.57
CA HIS A 65 -11.56 -7.60 -12.68
C HIS A 65 -11.83 -8.98 -12.04
N ALA A 66 -11.86 -10.05 -12.83
CA ALA A 66 -12.10 -11.39 -12.32
C ALA A 66 -11.07 -11.82 -11.25
N ILE A 67 -9.79 -11.49 -11.45
CA ILE A 67 -8.72 -11.78 -10.49
C ILE A 67 -8.90 -10.96 -9.20
N VAL A 68 -9.26 -9.69 -9.31
CA VAL A 68 -9.52 -8.85 -8.13
C VAL A 68 -10.77 -9.30 -7.37
N ASP A 69 -11.82 -9.71 -8.07
CA ASP A 69 -13.01 -10.29 -7.44
C ASP A 69 -12.69 -11.58 -6.68
N GLN A 70 -11.85 -12.46 -7.25
CA GLN A 70 -11.35 -13.65 -6.56
C GLN A 70 -10.57 -13.27 -5.29
N ALA A 71 -9.75 -12.22 -5.34
CA ALA A 71 -9.03 -11.74 -4.16
C ALA A 71 -9.97 -11.22 -3.07
N ILE A 72 -11.03 -10.48 -3.44
CA ILE A 72 -12.06 -10.03 -2.49
C ILE A 72 -12.76 -11.24 -1.87
N GLN A 73 -13.12 -12.24 -2.65
CA GLN A 73 -13.73 -13.47 -2.13
C GLN A 73 -12.78 -14.21 -1.18
N ALA A 74 -11.50 -14.34 -1.54
CA ALA A 74 -10.48 -14.96 -0.70
C ALA A 74 -10.26 -14.19 0.62
N LEU A 75 -10.37 -12.87 0.62
CA LEU A 75 -10.30 -12.03 1.82
C LEU A 75 -11.52 -12.18 2.74
N GLY A 76 -12.62 -12.79 2.26
CA GLY A 76 -13.83 -13.02 3.05
C GLY A 76 -15.12 -12.48 2.41
N GLY A 77 -15.04 -12.04 1.15
CA GLY A 77 -16.20 -11.60 0.38
C GLY A 77 -16.99 -10.51 1.08
N GLU A 78 -18.27 -10.77 1.36
CA GLU A 78 -19.16 -9.82 2.01
C GLU A 78 -18.67 -9.43 3.42
N ALA A 79 -18.12 -10.37 4.19
CA ALA A 79 -17.57 -10.07 5.51
C ALA A 79 -16.44 -9.03 5.45
N TYR A 80 -15.53 -9.16 4.45
CA TYR A 80 -14.47 -8.19 4.21
C TYR A 80 -15.01 -6.83 3.74
N MET A 81 -15.97 -6.84 2.81
CA MET A 81 -16.54 -5.60 2.26
C MET A 81 -17.32 -4.79 3.30
N ASN A 82 -17.95 -5.44 4.29
CA ASN A 82 -18.74 -4.84 5.35
C ASN A 82 -17.93 -4.52 6.63
N VAL A 83 -16.60 -4.49 6.55
CA VAL A 83 -15.78 -4.02 7.68
C VAL A 83 -15.90 -2.51 7.83
N HIS A 84 -16.39 -2.04 8.99
CA HIS A 84 -16.51 -0.63 9.33
C HIS A 84 -15.40 -0.15 10.25
N ASP A 85 -14.95 -1.01 11.16
CA ASP A 85 -13.84 -0.73 12.05
C ASP A 85 -12.98 -1.97 12.32
N LEU A 86 -11.75 -1.73 12.78
CA LEU A 86 -10.75 -2.73 13.08
C LEU A 86 -9.97 -2.32 14.32
N SER A 87 -9.85 -3.22 15.28
CA SER A 87 -8.96 -3.11 16.44
C SER A 87 -7.87 -4.17 16.33
N GLN A 88 -6.61 -3.77 16.49
CA GLN A 88 -5.45 -4.66 16.45
C GLN A 88 -4.50 -4.34 17.59
N GLU A 89 -3.78 -5.35 18.06
CA GLU A 89 -2.62 -5.19 18.91
C GLU A 89 -1.47 -6.03 18.40
N GLY A 90 -0.25 -5.62 18.72
CA GLY A 90 0.93 -6.33 18.25
C GLY A 90 2.23 -5.63 18.60
N ARG A 91 3.25 -5.95 17.82
CA ARG A 91 4.57 -5.37 17.94
C ARG A 91 5.05 -4.89 16.57
N SER A 92 5.63 -3.70 16.54
CA SER A 92 6.25 -3.13 15.33
C SER A 92 7.75 -2.96 15.52
N TYR A 93 8.48 -3.13 14.43
CA TYR A 93 9.92 -2.90 14.35
C TYR A 93 10.17 -1.87 13.24
N SER A 94 11.08 -0.95 13.49
CA SER A 94 11.53 0.02 12.51
C SER A 94 12.93 -0.29 12.03
N PHE A 95 13.22 0.11 10.80
CA PHE A 95 14.50 -0.12 10.15
C PHE A 95 15.02 1.19 9.56
N HIS A 96 16.32 1.33 9.52
CA HIS A 96 17.01 2.42 8.85
C HIS A 96 18.02 1.84 7.87
N ARG A 97 17.82 2.09 6.57
CA ARG A 97 18.63 1.50 5.49
C ARG A 97 18.68 -0.04 5.56
N GLY A 98 17.54 -0.65 5.82
CA GLY A 98 17.42 -2.10 5.94
C GLY A 98 17.90 -2.70 7.27
N GLU A 99 18.56 -1.93 8.12
CA GLU A 99 19.05 -2.40 9.43
C GLU A 99 18.07 -2.09 10.55
N PRO A 100 17.81 -3.03 11.49
CA PRO A 100 16.93 -2.79 12.64
C PRO A 100 17.43 -1.62 13.47
N ASN A 101 16.57 -0.65 13.74
CA ASN A 101 16.86 0.51 14.59
C ASN A 101 15.92 0.61 15.81
N SER A 102 15.15 -0.43 16.10
CA SER A 102 14.30 -0.54 17.27
C SER A 102 14.32 -1.95 17.86
N LEU A 103 14.12 -2.06 19.17
CA LEU A 103 13.93 -3.32 19.89
C LEU A 103 12.50 -3.87 19.77
N GLY A 104 11.67 -3.18 18.99
CA GLY A 104 10.26 -3.45 18.82
C GLY A 104 9.38 -2.71 19.83
N THR A 105 8.33 -2.09 19.35
CA THR A 105 7.38 -1.28 20.10
C THR A 105 6.02 -1.97 20.12
N LEU A 106 5.42 -2.11 21.28
CA LEU A 106 4.03 -2.56 21.38
C LEU A 106 3.12 -1.49 20.82
N PHE A 107 2.10 -1.92 20.08
CA PHE A 107 1.07 -1.04 19.56
C PHE A 107 -0.34 -1.59 19.80
N TRP A 108 -1.28 -0.69 19.99
CA TRP A 108 -2.73 -0.90 19.89
C TRP A 108 -3.24 0.04 18.83
N ARG A 109 -3.86 -0.49 17.80
CA ARG A 109 -4.35 0.28 16.66
C ARG A 109 -5.85 0.14 16.53
N PHE A 110 -6.52 1.25 16.38
CA PHE A 110 -7.96 1.36 16.17
C PHE A 110 -8.20 2.11 14.87
N ARG A 111 -8.87 1.47 13.93
CA ARG A 111 -9.22 2.08 12.64
C ARG A 111 -10.71 2.12 12.49
N LYS A 112 -11.25 3.25 12.07
CA LYS A 112 -12.63 3.38 11.62
C LYS A 112 -12.60 3.88 10.19
N PHE A 113 -13.04 3.03 9.29
CA PHE A 113 -12.97 3.32 7.87
C PHE A 113 -13.96 4.43 7.50
N PRO A 114 -13.59 5.31 6.52
CA PRO A 114 -12.40 5.18 5.67
C PRO A 114 -11.14 5.90 6.19
N ASP A 115 -11.23 6.80 7.15
CA ASP A 115 -10.21 7.85 7.32
C ASP A 115 -9.80 8.13 8.77
N LYS A 116 -10.29 7.35 9.75
CA LYS A 116 -9.90 7.52 11.15
C LYS A 116 -8.98 6.39 11.58
N ASP A 117 -7.87 6.75 12.20
CA ASP A 117 -6.87 5.83 12.71
C ASP A 117 -6.30 6.36 14.03
N ARG A 118 -6.21 5.51 15.03
CA ARG A 118 -5.58 5.80 16.32
C ARG A 118 -4.59 4.69 16.61
N ILE A 119 -3.36 5.06 16.94
CA ILE A 119 -2.30 4.15 17.30
C ILE A 119 -1.80 4.56 18.68
N GLU A 120 -1.82 3.63 19.61
CA GLU A 120 -1.27 3.81 20.94
C GLU A 120 -0.01 2.98 21.04
N LEU A 121 1.08 3.60 21.46
CA LEU A 121 2.42 3.02 21.49
C LEU A 121 2.90 2.86 22.93
N THR A 122 3.89 2.02 23.11
CA THR A 122 4.54 1.66 24.39
C THR A 122 3.64 0.79 25.29
N LYS A 123 4.24 0.15 26.29
CA LYS A 123 3.49 -0.65 27.28
C LYS A 123 2.51 0.19 28.11
N LYS A 124 2.80 1.49 28.27
CA LYS A 124 1.95 2.42 29.03
C LYS A 124 0.86 3.03 28.20
N ARG A 125 0.92 2.88 26.88
CA ARG A 125 -0.01 3.49 25.91
C ARG A 125 -0.08 5.02 26.07
N ASP A 126 1.08 5.63 26.34
CA ASP A 126 1.24 7.04 26.67
C ASP A 126 1.77 7.90 25.52
N VAL A 127 2.03 7.29 24.37
CA VAL A 127 2.30 7.95 23.10
C VAL A 127 1.18 7.55 22.15
N ILE A 128 0.38 8.51 21.73
CA ILE A 128 -0.82 8.25 20.93
C ILE A 128 -0.74 9.09 19.65
N GLU A 129 -0.90 8.43 18.53
CA GLU A 129 -1.06 9.07 17.23
C GLU A 129 -2.51 8.96 16.79
N ILE A 130 -3.13 10.07 16.39
CA ILE A 130 -4.52 10.13 15.93
C ILE A 130 -4.54 10.78 14.56
N TYR A 131 -5.15 10.09 13.61
CA TYR A 131 -5.41 10.58 12.26
C TYR A 131 -6.91 10.62 12.03
N ASN A 132 -7.43 11.78 11.60
CA ASN A 132 -8.86 11.98 11.35
C ASN A 132 -9.01 12.86 10.10
N GLY A 133 -9.37 12.23 8.99
CA GLY A 133 -9.37 12.88 7.69
C GLY A 133 -7.98 13.34 7.27
N ASP A 134 -7.83 14.62 7.02
CA ASP A 134 -6.60 15.30 6.61
C ASP A 134 -5.79 15.89 7.77
N LYS A 135 -6.15 15.55 9.01
CA LYS A 135 -5.48 16.01 10.23
C LYS A 135 -4.80 14.85 10.96
N GLY A 136 -3.69 15.16 11.61
CA GLY A 136 -2.93 14.23 12.44
C GLY A 136 -2.47 14.90 13.73
N TYR A 137 -2.46 14.12 14.80
CA TYR A 137 -2.11 14.60 16.14
C TYR A 137 -1.23 13.58 16.84
N GLU A 138 -0.25 14.07 17.58
CA GLU A 138 0.52 13.32 18.56
C GLU A 138 0.07 13.75 19.96
N VAL A 139 -0.28 12.79 20.79
CA VAL A 139 -0.66 13.01 22.19
C VAL A 139 0.35 12.31 23.08
N THR A 140 1.00 13.05 23.94
CA THR A 140 1.98 12.56 24.91
C THR A 140 1.76 13.21 26.28
N TYR A 141 2.63 12.94 27.25
CA TYR A 141 2.60 13.63 28.53
C TYR A 141 2.81 15.17 28.43
N LYS A 142 3.34 15.66 27.28
CA LYS A 142 3.51 17.07 26.99
C LYS A 142 2.22 17.74 26.49
N GLY A 143 1.18 16.98 26.25
CA GLY A 143 -0.09 17.43 25.69
C GLY A 143 -0.33 16.96 24.25
N VAL A 144 -1.15 17.70 23.54
CA VAL A 144 -1.53 17.44 22.15
C VAL A 144 -0.73 18.34 21.22
N ARG A 145 -0.11 17.75 20.21
CA ARG A 145 0.59 18.44 19.11
C ARG A 145 -0.06 18.05 17.80
N GLU A 146 -0.36 19.03 16.97
CA GLU A 146 -0.73 18.76 15.57
C GLU A 146 0.51 18.41 14.74
N LEU A 147 0.39 17.43 13.87
CA LEU A 147 1.48 16.98 13.00
C LEU A 147 1.71 17.97 11.85
N GLU A 148 2.96 18.21 11.50
CA GLU A 148 3.31 19.01 10.33
C GLU A 148 2.85 18.32 9.05
N LYS A 149 2.15 19.09 8.18
CA LYS A 149 1.50 18.53 7.01
C LYS A 149 2.50 17.83 6.08
N LYS A 150 3.56 18.52 5.68
CA LYS A 150 4.47 18.04 4.62
C LYS A 150 5.31 16.85 5.04
N ASP A 151 5.92 16.91 6.22
CA ASP A 151 6.95 15.95 6.60
C ASP A 151 6.42 14.81 7.46
N GLU A 152 5.34 15.03 8.21
CA GLU A 152 4.78 14.04 9.12
C GLU A 152 3.47 13.44 8.62
N LEU A 153 2.52 14.27 8.15
CA LEU A 153 1.15 13.85 7.85
C LEU A 153 0.96 13.37 6.40
N ASP A 154 1.53 14.07 5.40
CA ASP A 154 1.35 13.70 3.98
C ASP A 154 1.81 12.25 3.68
N PRO A 155 2.92 11.71 4.24
CA PRO A 155 3.27 10.31 4.06
C PRO A 155 2.21 9.33 4.61
N ILE A 156 1.55 9.68 5.72
CA ILE A 156 0.51 8.86 6.34
C ILE A 156 -0.76 8.87 5.48
N ILE A 157 -1.19 10.07 5.04
CA ILE A 157 -2.35 10.23 4.16
C ILE A 157 -2.13 9.46 2.86
N ARG A 158 -0.94 9.56 2.27
CA ARG A 158 -0.58 8.81 1.05
C ARG A 158 -0.69 7.31 1.26
N ARG A 159 -0.06 6.75 2.30
CA ARG A 159 -0.15 5.32 2.62
C ARG A 159 -1.59 4.86 2.84
N ARG A 160 -2.41 5.69 3.51
CA ARG A 160 -3.83 5.40 3.69
C ARG A 160 -4.57 5.39 2.37
N HIS A 161 -4.34 6.38 1.50
CA HIS A 161 -4.96 6.48 0.17
C HIS A 161 -4.69 5.23 -0.69
N PHE A 162 -3.46 4.73 -0.68
CA PHE A 162 -3.06 3.50 -1.37
C PHE A 162 -3.18 2.23 -0.50
N SER A 163 -3.88 2.27 0.64
CA SER A 163 -4.05 1.07 1.46
C SER A 163 -4.88 0.01 0.73
N LEU A 164 -4.56 -1.27 0.97
CA LEU A 164 -5.29 -2.40 0.37
C LEU A 164 -6.81 -2.28 0.59
N ASP A 165 -7.21 -1.91 1.81
CA ASP A 165 -8.62 -1.73 2.16
C ASP A 165 -9.32 -0.65 1.32
N LEU A 166 -8.71 0.53 1.13
CA LEU A 166 -9.32 1.58 0.33
C LEU A 166 -9.31 1.25 -1.16
N VAL A 167 -8.24 0.63 -1.65
CA VAL A 167 -8.11 0.23 -3.05
C VAL A 167 -9.18 -0.81 -3.40
N LEU A 168 -9.32 -1.88 -2.64
CA LEU A 168 -10.27 -2.95 -2.94
C LEU A 168 -11.73 -2.60 -2.60
N ARG A 169 -11.96 -1.71 -1.62
CA ARG A 169 -13.31 -1.42 -1.13
C ARG A 169 -13.90 -0.12 -1.67
N ARG A 170 -13.08 0.79 -2.18
CA ARG A 170 -13.53 2.10 -2.68
C ARG A 170 -13.11 2.39 -4.11
N TRP A 171 -11.84 2.26 -4.46
CA TRP A 171 -11.36 2.60 -5.80
C TRP A 171 -12.11 1.83 -6.89
N LEU A 172 -12.37 0.53 -6.68
CA LEU A 172 -13.12 -0.29 -7.66
C LEU A 172 -14.49 0.26 -8.03
N ASN A 173 -15.09 1.08 -7.16
CA ASN A 173 -16.39 1.69 -7.37
C ASN A 173 -16.30 3.17 -7.78
N GLU A 174 -15.09 3.72 -7.93
CA GLU A 174 -14.91 5.11 -8.35
C GLU A 174 -14.98 5.24 -9.87
N PRO A 175 -15.63 6.29 -10.41
CA PRO A 175 -15.67 6.52 -11.84
C PRO A 175 -14.28 6.72 -12.43
N GLY A 176 -14.01 6.05 -13.57
CA GLY A 176 -12.75 6.21 -14.30
C GLY A 176 -11.58 5.41 -13.74
N VAL A 177 -11.81 4.47 -12.83
CA VAL A 177 -10.80 3.50 -12.44
C VAL A 177 -10.69 2.42 -13.51
N ALA A 178 -9.47 2.18 -13.98
CA ALA A 178 -9.13 1.14 -14.94
C ALA A 178 -8.27 0.06 -14.29
N LEU A 179 -8.49 -1.20 -14.67
CA LEU A 179 -7.74 -2.35 -14.20
C LEU A 179 -7.00 -2.98 -15.37
N PHE A 180 -5.73 -3.32 -15.14
CA PHE A 180 -4.84 -3.95 -16.11
C PHE A 180 -4.24 -5.21 -15.53
N TYR A 181 -4.40 -6.32 -16.22
CA TYR A 181 -3.69 -7.56 -15.90
C TYR A 181 -2.30 -7.53 -16.54
N GLU A 182 -1.26 -7.56 -15.73
CA GLU A 182 0.14 -7.46 -16.13
C GLU A 182 0.81 -8.82 -16.38
N GLY A 183 0.07 -9.91 -16.13
CA GLY A 183 0.59 -11.27 -16.25
C GLY A 183 0.94 -11.90 -14.91
N GLN A 184 1.57 -13.09 -14.98
CA GLN A 184 2.07 -13.79 -13.81
C GLN A 184 3.53 -13.44 -13.53
N THR A 185 3.87 -13.35 -12.24
CA THR A 185 5.22 -13.06 -11.76
C THR A 185 5.48 -13.75 -10.42
N VAL A 186 6.69 -13.62 -9.90
CA VAL A 186 7.03 -14.05 -8.55
C VAL A 186 7.16 -12.82 -7.65
N ALA A 187 6.36 -12.75 -6.59
CA ALA A 187 6.45 -11.73 -5.57
C ALA A 187 6.40 -12.36 -4.18
N ALA A 188 7.22 -11.87 -3.24
CA ALA A 188 7.32 -12.42 -1.89
C ALA A 188 7.47 -13.97 -1.90
N GLN A 189 8.29 -14.50 -2.81
CA GLN A 189 8.58 -15.93 -3.01
C GLN A 189 7.35 -16.79 -3.38
N LYS A 190 6.27 -16.17 -3.88
CA LYS A 190 5.05 -16.84 -4.34
C LYS A 190 4.78 -16.54 -5.81
N GLN A 191 4.20 -17.49 -6.52
CA GLN A 191 3.66 -17.25 -7.86
C GLN A 191 2.43 -16.36 -7.71
N THR A 192 2.36 -15.27 -8.46
CA THR A 192 1.31 -14.26 -8.31
C THR A 192 0.78 -13.82 -9.65
N ASP A 193 -0.50 -13.49 -9.68
CA ASP A 193 -1.11 -12.68 -10.72
C ASP A 193 -0.90 -11.20 -10.36
N GLN A 194 -0.38 -10.43 -11.30
CA GLN A 194 -0.11 -9.00 -11.12
C GLN A 194 -1.23 -8.19 -11.77
N VAL A 195 -1.87 -7.32 -11.00
CA VAL A 195 -2.93 -6.42 -11.47
C VAL A 195 -2.63 -4.99 -11.04
N THR A 196 -2.66 -4.07 -12.00
CA THR A 196 -2.52 -2.63 -11.72
C THR A 196 -3.89 -1.96 -11.82
N LEU A 197 -4.25 -1.22 -10.77
CA LEU A 197 -5.41 -0.35 -10.74
C LEU A 197 -4.93 1.09 -10.93
N MET A 198 -5.57 1.84 -11.81
CA MET A 198 -5.28 3.26 -12.06
C MET A 198 -6.56 4.07 -11.95
N ASN A 199 -6.52 5.15 -11.15
CA ASN A 199 -7.66 6.05 -10.99
C ASN A 199 -7.65 7.18 -12.04
N SER A 200 -8.71 8.00 -12.05
CA SER A 200 -8.85 9.13 -12.97
C SER A 200 -7.79 10.23 -12.83
N LYS A 201 -7.00 10.21 -11.75
CA LYS A 201 -5.88 11.14 -11.51
C LYS A 201 -4.53 10.57 -11.98
N ASN A 202 -4.53 9.42 -12.66
CA ASN A 202 -3.34 8.67 -13.06
C ASN A 202 -2.48 8.21 -11.86
N GLU A 203 -3.10 8.04 -10.70
CA GLU A 203 -2.47 7.39 -9.57
C GLU A 203 -2.66 5.89 -9.73
N ALA A 204 -1.58 5.12 -9.55
CA ALA A 204 -1.61 3.68 -9.78
C ALA A 204 -1.16 2.90 -8.54
N VAL A 205 -1.79 1.75 -8.33
CA VAL A 205 -1.39 0.75 -7.35
C VAL A 205 -1.36 -0.62 -8.02
N THR A 206 -0.27 -1.35 -7.82
CA THR A 206 -0.11 -2.71 -8.31
C THR A 206 -0.30 -3.69 -7.17
N LEU A 207 -1.19 -4.64 -7.36
CA LEU A 207 -1.47 -5.75 -6.47
C LEU A 207 -0.82 -7.02 -7.02
N TYR A 208 -0.21 -7.79 -6.14
CA TYR A 208 0.32 -9.12 -6.41
C TYR A 208 -0.51 -10.11 -5.61
N LEU A 209 -1.28 -10.91 -6.30
CA LEU A 209 -2.27 -11.84 -5.74
C LEU A 209 -1.75 -13.26 -5.91
N ASP A 210 -1.70 -14.03 -4.85
CA ASP A 210 -1.25 -15.43 -4.89
C ASP A 210 -2.06 -16.22 -5.90
N ALA A 211 -1.40 -16.88 -6.85
CA ALA A 211 -2.07 -17.58 -7.97
C ALA A 211 -2.93 -18.78 -7.53
N PHE A 212 -2.76 -19.25 -6.30
CA PHE A 212 -3.49 -20.41 -5.77
C PHE A 212 -4.54 -20.04 -4.73
N THR A 213 -4.18 -19.15 -3.79
CA THR A 213 -5.08 -18.72 -2.70
C THR A 213 -5.84 -17.47 -3.03
N HIS A 214 -5.44 -16.73 -4.05
CA HIS A 214 -5.91 -15.39 -4.46
C HIS A 214 -5.74 -14.30 -3.39
N LEU A 215 -5.09 -14.61 -2.27
CA LEU A 215 -4.82 -13.61 -1.22
C LEU A 215 -3.75 -12.61 -1.70
N PRO A 216 -3.89 -11.31 -1.38
CA PRO A 216 -2.85 -10.33 -1.64
C PRO A 216 -1.55 -10.71 -0.91
N VAL A 217 -0.44 -10.81 -1.61
CA VAL A 217 0.87 -11.07 -1.01
C VAL A 217 1.75 -9.82 -1.00
N LYS A 218 1.52 -8.91 -1.94
CA LYS A 218 2.22 -7.63 -2.01
C LYS A 218 1.34 -6.59 -2.69
N LYS A 219 1.46 -5.34 -2.27
CA LYS A 219 1.04 -4.19 -3.06
C LYS A 219 2.21 -3.24 -3.24
N SER A 220 2.21 -2.47 -4.33
CA SER A 220 3.22 -1.45 -4.63
C SER A 220 2.56 -0.21 -5.20
N PHE A 221 3.04 0.96 -4.82
CA PHE A 221 2.68 2.22 -5.45
C PHE A 221 3.88 3.16 -5.52
N SER A 222 3.83 4.14 -6.40
CA SER A 222 4.92 5.09 -6.56
C SER A 222 4.40 6.50 -6.73
N TRP A 223 5.21 7.46 -6.34
CA TRP A 223 4.93 8.88 -6.53
C TRP A 223 6.23 9.63 -6.85
N ARG A 224 6.08 10.84 -7.40
CA ARG A 224 7.19 11.77 -7.55
C ARG A 224 7.19 12.77 -6.41
N ASP A 225 8.33 12.94 -5.74
CA ASP A 225 8.48 13.99 -4.74
C ASP A 225 8.33 15.36 -5.43
N PRO A 226 7.50 16.26 -4.90
CA PRO A 226 7.29 17.57 -5.50
C PRO A 226 8.53 18.47 -5.46
N THR A 227 9.47 18.21 -4.56
CA THR A 227 10.66 19.03 -4.34
C THR A 227 11.80 18.65 -5.27
N ASP A 228 12.24 17.39 -5.26
CA ASP A 228 13.40 16.92 -6.02
C ASP A 228 13.03 16.11 -7.27
N LYS A 229 11.73 15.87 -7.49
CA LYS A 229 11.17 15.09 -8.60
C LYS A 229 11.61 13.62 -8.63
N GLN A 230 12.25 13.13 -7.59
CA GLN A 230 12.60 11.72 -7.48
C GLN A 230 11.35 10.86 -7.46
N ARG A 231 11.41 9.72 -8.13
CA ARG A 231 10.39 8.69 -8.04
C ARG A 231 10.66 7.85 -6.79
N ASN A 232 9.69 7.83 -5.91
CA ASN A 232 9.70 6.98 -4.73
C ASN A 232 8.75 5.81 -4.93
N VAL A 233 9.11 4.66 -4.37
CA VAL A 233 8.30 3.43 -4.40
C VAL A 233 8.09 2.98 -2.96
N GLU A 234 6.85 2.67 -2.62
CA GLU A 234 6.50 2.04 -1.35
C GLU A 234 5.78 0.72 -1.61
N GLU A 235 6.19 -0.32 -0.89
CA GLU A 235 5.61 -1.65 -1.00
C GLU A 235 5.17 -2.11 0.39
N GLU A 236 4.09 -2.88 0.43
CA GLU A 236 3.67 -3.64 1.60
C GLU A 236 3.56 -5.12 1.21
N ILE A 237 4.22 -5.97 1.98
CA ILE A 237 4.21 -7.43 1.85
C ILE A 237 3.35 -7.97 2.98
N PHE A 238 2.38 -8.81 2.64
CA PHE A 238 1.41 -9.39 3.57
C PHE A 238 1.65 -10.88 3.72
N ASP A 239 1.69 -11.36 4.96
CA ASP A 239 1.88 -12.78 5.24
C ASP A 239 1.11 -13.22 6.49
N ASN A 240 1.21 -14.52 6.81
CA ASN A 240 0.61 -15.12 8.01
C ASN A 240 -0.90 -14.79 8.13
N TYR A 241 -1.64 -15.03 7.05
CA TYR A 241 -3.08 -14.79 7.03
C TYR A 241 -3.82 -15.72 7.99
N ARG A 242 -4.72 -15.14 8.80
CA ARG A 242 -5.59 -15.86 9.74
C ARG A 242 -7.03 -15.44 9.55
N LEU A 243 -7.94 -16.38 9.71
CA LEU A 243 -9.36 -16.10 9.65
C LEU A 243 -9.81 -15.44 10.96
N VAL A 244 -10.31 -14.19 10.87
CA VAL A 244 -10.85 -13.42 11.99
C VAL A 244 -12.25 -12.94 11.63
N GLN A 245 -13.28 -13.45 12.29
CA GLN A 245 -14.68 -13.06 12.07
C GLN A 245 -15.11 -13.09 10.58
N GLY A 246 -14.66 -14.12 9.84
CA GLY A 246 -14.95 -14.27 8.41
C GLY A 246 -14.01 -13.49 7.48
N VAL A 247 -13.04 -12.74 7.99
CA VAL A 247 -12.08 -11.95 7.20
C VAL A 247 -10.69 -12.58 7.29
N MET A 248 -10.07 -12.89 6.14
CA MET A 248 -8.66 -13.30 6.07
C MET A 248 -7.78 -12.07 6.32
N THR A 249 -7.14 -12.07 7.48
CA THR A 249 -6.40 -10.94 8.03
C THR A 249 -4.91 -11.23 8.04
N PRO A 250 -4.04 -10.40 7.43
CA PRO A 250 -2.60 -10.57 7.53
C PRO A 250 -2.14 -10.23 8.95
N PHE A 251 -1.41 -11.16 9.58
CA PHE A 251 -0.82 -10.96 10.91
C PHE A 251 0.60 -10.45 10.83
N ASP A 252 1.25 -10.62 9.69
CA ASP A 252 2.59 -10.09 9.42
C ASP A 252 2.52 -9.15 8.21
N THR A 253 3.05 -7.94 8.39
CA THR A 253 3.16 -6.95 7.32
C THR A 253 4.55 -6.34 7.33
N THR A 254 5.24 -6.40 6.19
CA THR A 254 6.52 -5.73 5.98
C THR A 254 6.33 -4.56 5.04
N ARG A 255 6.82 -3.39 5.44
CA ARG A 255 6.85 -2.20 4.60
C ARG A 255 8.26 -1.98 4.08
N VAL A 256 8.35 -1.75 2.77
CA VAL A 256 9.59 -1.49 2.04
C VAL A 256 9.49 -0.10 1.40
N TYR A 257 10.55 0.68 1.48
CA TYR A 257 10.65 2.00 0.89
C TYR A 257 11.91 2.09 0.01
N ASN A 258 11.73 2.35 -1.28
CA ASN A 258 12.80 2.40 -2.27
C ASN A 258 13.73 1.17 -2.25
N GLY A 259 13.17 -0.02 -2.00
CA GLY A 259 13.91 -1.27 -1.92
C GLY A 259 14.45 -1.63 -0.54
N ASP A 260 14.48 -0.69 0.41
CA ASP A 260 14.94 -0.93 1.77
C ASP A 260 13.78 -1.24 2.71
N MET A 261 13.95 -2.24 3.57
CA MET A 261 12.99 -2.50 4.64
C MET A 261 12.88 -1.28 5.55
N ALA A 262 11.65 -0.79 5.77
CA ALA A 262 11.36 0.38 6.58
C ALA A 262 10.66 0.04 7.90
N ALA A 263 9.75 -0.96 7.89
CA ALA A 263 9.06 -1.39 9.10
C ALA A 263 8.52 -2.82 8.95
N GLN A 264 8.37 -3.50 10.09
CA GLN A 264 7.61 -4.74 10.20
C GLN A 264 6.58 -4.63 11.32
N PHE A 265 5.41 -5.23 11.09
CA PHE A 265 4.30 -5.28 12.03
C PHE A 265 3.90 -6.74 12.23
N PHE A 266 3.91 -7.17 13.48
CA PHE A 266 3.45 -8.50 13.89
C PHE A 266 2.21 -8.32 14.76
N VAL A 267 1.05 -8.66 14.22
CA VAL A 267 -0.23 -8.60 14.92
C VAL A 267 -0.36 -9.85 15.83
N THR A 268 -0.80 -9.64 17.04
CA THR A 268 -1.10 -10.73 17.99
C THR A 268 -2.59 -10.98 18.13
N SER A 269 -3.40 -9.93 18.00
CA SER A 269 -4.85 -10.05 17.92
C SER A 269 -5.47 -9.02 17.00
N ALA A 270 -6.61 -9.37 16.40
CA ALA A 270 -7.42 -8.49 15.57
C ALA A 270 -8.91 -8.74 15.86
N THR A 271 -9.72 -7.68 15.77
CA THR A 271 -11.18 -7.76 15.94
C THR A 271 -11.84 -6.72 15.06
N TYR A 272 -12.84 -7.13 14.29
CA TYR A 272 -13.60 -6.27 13.39
C TYR A 272 -14.93 -5.85 13.99
N ASN A 273 -15.46 -4.73 13.52
CA ASN A 273 -16.83 -4.25 13.73
C ASN A 273 -17.24 -4.17 15.22
N ARG A 274 -16.36 -3.62 16.05
CA ARG A 274 -16.63 -3.40 17.49
C ARG A 274 -17.55 -2.20 17.77
N GLY A 275 -17.85 -1.39 16.75
CA GLY A 275 -18.62 -0.16 16.92
C GLY A 275 -17.80 0.95 17.57
N LEU A 276 -16.57 1.17 17.09
CA LEU A 276 -15.68 2.20 17.66
C LEU A 276 -16.34 3.57 17.65
N SER A 277 -16.38 4.21 18.83
CA SER A 277 -16.91 5.57 18.98
C SER A 277 -16.02 6.60 18.28
N ASP A 278 -16.61 7.64 17.71
CA ASP A 278 -15.88 8.77 17.12
C ASP A 278 -15.04 9.53 18.15
N ASN A 279 -15.45 9.52 19.40
CA ASN A 279 -14.70 10.12 20.51
C ASN A 279 -13.31 9.51 20.69
N LEU A 280 -13.12 8.26 20.27
CA LEU A 280 -11.81 7.60 20.32
C LEU A 280 -10.77 8.31 19.46
N PHE A 281 -11.22 9.01 18.42
CA PHE A 281 -10.39 9.73 17.45
C PHE A 281 -10.36 11.25 17.69
N ASP A 282 -10.86 11.71 18.85
CA ASP A 282 -10.75 13.09 19.30
C ASP A 282 -9.46 13.27 20.13
N PRO A 283 -8.47 14.05 19.67
CA PRO A 283 -7.22 14.24 20.39
C PRO A 283 -7.41 14.91 21.77
N LYS A 284 -8.48 15.69 21.96
CA LYS A 284 -8.77 16.33 23.24
C LYS A 284 -9.19 15.31 24.30
N GLN A 285 -9.86 14.23 23.91
CA GLN A 285 -10.28 13.18 24.82
C GLN A 285 -9.16 12.15 25.09
N ALA A 286 -8.16 12.10 24.22
CA ALA A 286 -6.99 11.25 24.40
C ALA A 286 -5.92 11.87 25.33
N ALA A 287 -5.98 13.17 25.55
CA ALA A 287 -5.01 13.85 26.42
C ALA A 287 -5.09 13.28 27.86
N PRO A 288 -3.95 13.02 28.52
CA PRO A 288 -3.95 12.63 29.91
C PRO A 288 -4.77 13.66 30.69
N SER A 289 -5.77 13.23 31.42
CA SER A 289 -6.51 14.11 32.32
C SER A 289 -5.48 14.73 33.28
N GLY A 290 -5.13 16.01 33.07
CA GLY A 290 -4.15 16.69 33.88
C GLY A 290 -4.56 16.55 35.34
N LYS A 291 -3.75 15.86 36.14
CA LYS A 291 -3.85 15.98 37.59
C LYS A 291 -3.66 17.47 37.88
N LYS A 292 -4.76 18.16 38.20
CA LYS A 292 -4.67 19.45 38.84
C LYS A 292 -3.91 19.20 40.16
N HIS A 293 -2.69 19.63 40.21
CA HIS A 293 -1.94 19.80 41.46
C HIS A 293 -2.44 21.06 42.16
#